data_b0bc9919f47825ed0ec6866b6bc38abe
#
_entry.id   b0bc9919f47825ed0ec6866b6bc38abe
#
_cell.length_a   1.000
_cell.length_b   1.000
_cell.length_c   1.000
_cell.angle_alpha   90.00
_cell.angle_beta   90.00
_cell.angle_gamma   90.00
#
_symmetry.space_group_name_H-M   'P 1'
#
loop_
_entity.id
_entity.type
_entity.pdbx_description
1 polymer ?
#
loop_
_entity_poly.entity_id
_entity_poly.type
_entity_poly.pdbx_seq_one_letter_code
_entity_poly.pdbx_strand_id
1 'polypeptide(L)' 'MKQLEVGDRVKILDGGKDDEGTVLDVDERTEMVIVYLGRHVGGRAFHRDDLRKVRAH' A
#
# COMPACT_ATOMS: atom_id res chain seq x y z
N MET A 1 2.59 -17.11 2.86
CA MET A 1 2.35 -15.75 3.24
C MET A 1 2.66 -14.80 2.12
N LYS A 2 1.78 -13.90 1.85
CA LYS A 2 1.95 -13.02 0.72
C LYS A 2 2.67 -11.76 1.10
N GLN A 3 3.58 -11.37 0.26
CA GLN A 3 4.30 -10.14 0.47
C GLN A 3 3.84 -9.13 -0.55
N LEU A 4 3.87 -7.88 -0.17
CA LEU A 4 3.53 -6.81 -1.08
C LEU A 4 4.70 -6.55 -2.01
N GLU A 5 4.38 -6.24 -3.25
CA GLU A 5 5.39 -5.96 -4.26
C GLU A 5 5.04 -4.68 -4.98
N VAL A 6 6.05 -4.07 -5.57
CA VAL A 6 5.85 -2.88 -6.35
C VAL A 6 4.85 -3.18 -7.47
N GLY A 7 3.87 -2.30 -7.61
CA GLY A 7 2.83 -2.48 -8.59
C GLY A 7 1.56 -3.10 -8.06
N ASP A 8 1.60 -3.65 -6.85
CA ASP A 8 0.39 -4.22 -6.26
C ASP A 8 -0.60 -3.14 -5.88
N ARG A 9 -1.88 -3.46 -6.02
CA ARG A 9 -2.91 -2.60 -5.47
C ARG A 9 -3.17 -2.99 -4.04
N VAL A 10 -3.28 -2.00 -3.18
CA VAL A 10 -3.51 -2.24 -1.76
C VAL A 10 -4.59 -1.32 -1.24
N LYS A 11 -5.23 -1.77 -0.19
CA LYS A 11 -6.23 -1.00 0.50
C LYS A 11 -5.68 -0.62 1.85
N ILE A 12 -5.93 0.62 2.25
CA ILE A 12 -5.43 1.12 3.52
C ILE A 12 -6.48 0.84 4.59
N LEU A 13 -6.09 0.01 5.55
CA LEU A 13 -7.04 -0.47 6.55
C LEU A 13 -7.40 0.59 7.57
N ASP A 14 -6.49 1.50 7.81
CA ASP A 14 -6.68 2.51 8.84
C ASP A 14 -7.33 3.77 8.29
N GLY A 15 -7.74 3.76 7.06
CA GLY A 15 -8.21 4.96 6.42
C GLY A 15 -9.63 5.34 6.72
N GLY A 16 -10.40 4.44 7.27
CA GLY A 16 -11.79 4.71 7.55
C GLY A 16 -12.65 4.80 6.32
N LYS A 17 -12.04 4.83 5.15
CA LYS A 17 -12.74 4.82 3.89
C LYS A 17 -12.06 3.83 2.99
N ASP A 18 -12.58 3.70 1.80
CA ASP A 18 -12.03 2.74 0.86
C ASP A 18 -10.85 3.34 0.11
N ASP A 19 -9.84 3.73 0.85
CA ASP A 19 -8.65 4.27 0.24
C ASP A 19 -7.84 3.13 -0.35
N GLU A 20 -7.49 3.28 -1.61
CA GLU A 20 -6.66 2.31 -2.30
C GLU A 20 -5.52 3.02 -2.98
N GLY A 21 -4.45 2.30 -3.17
CA GLY A 21 -3.31 2.84 -3.86
C GLY A 21 -2.49 1.75 -4.51
N THR A 22 -1.40 2.17 -5.10
CA THR A 22 -0.49 1.27 -5.78
C THR A 22 0.86 1.32 -5.07
N VAL A 23 1.42 0.16 -4.79
CA VAL A 23 2.70 0.08 -4.11
C VAL A 23 3.80 0.60 -5.03
N LEU A 24 4.55 1.57 -4.54
CA LEU A 24 5.68 2.12 -5.27
C LEU A 24 7.00 1.53 -4.81
N ASP A 25 7.11 1.19 -3.54
CA ASP A 25 8.36 0.69 -2.99
C ASP A 25 8.06 -0.07 -1.71
N VAL A 26 8.89 -1.05 -1.41
CA VAL A 26 8.75 -1.85 -0.21
C VAL A 26 10.11 -1.92 0.47
N ASP A 27 10.14 -1.57 1.75
CA ASP A 27 11.34 -1.67 2.54
C ASP A 27 11.16 -2.81 3.53
N GLU A 28 11.83 -3.92 3.26
CA GLU A 28 11.66 -5.11 4.08
C GLU A 28 12.29 -4.98 5.45
N ARG A 29 13.25 -4.10 5.59
CA ARG A 29 13.93 -3.94 6.86
C ARG A 29 13.05 -3.25 7.89
N THR A 30 12.32 -2.25 7.45
CA THR A 30 11.45 -1.50 8.34
C THR A 30 10.00 -1.92 8.22
N GLU A 31 9.69 -2.74 7.25
CA GLU A 31 8.32 -3.18 6.95
C GLU A 31 7.44 -2.02 6.51
N MET A 32 8.07 -0.98 5.98
CA MET A 32 7.32 0.16 5.47
C MET A 32 7.11 0.03 3.97
N VAL A 33 5.99 0.53 3.54
CA VAL A 33 5.59 0.43 2.14
C VAL A 33 5.17 1.82 1.68
N ILE A 34 5.70 2.23 0.53
CA ILE A 34 5.29 3.50 -0.06
C ILE A 34 4.17 3.21 -1.02
N VAL A 35 3.06 3.89 -0.83
CA VAL A 35 1.85 3.67 -1.61
C VAL A 35 1.46 4.96 -2.30
N TYR A 36 1.20 4.88 -3.60
CA TYR A 36 0.76 6.02 -4.38
C TYR A 36 -0.76 6.12 -4.29
N LEU A 37 -1.24 7.25 -3.82
CA LEU A 37 -2.66 7.44 -3.56
C LEU A 37 -3.33 8.40 -4.53
N GLY A 38 -2.66 8.77 -5.59
CA GLY A 38 -3.25 9.64 -6.58
C GLY A 38 -2.48 10.93 -6.70
N ARG A 39 -2.81 11.70 -7.75
CA ARG A 39 -2.01 12.87 -8.06
C ARG A 39 -2.09 13.95 -6.98
N HIS A 40 -3.17 13.99 -6.23
CA HIS A 40 -3.31 15.03 -5.23
C HIS A 40 -2.61 14.70 -3.92
N VAL A 41 -2.40 13.43 -3.67
CA VAL A 41 -1.79 12.98 -2.42
C VAL A 41 -0.35 12.56 -2.64
N GLY A 42 -0.08 11.91 -3.77
CA GLY A 42 1.25 11.39 -4.04
C GLY A 42 1.52 10.12 -3.28
N GLY A 43 2.77 9.90 -2.95
CA GLY A 43 3.17 8.70 -2.25
C GLY A 43 3.20 8.91 -0.76
N ARG A 44 2.80 7.90 -0.02
CA ARG A 44 2.84 7.94 1.44
C ARG A 44 3.34 6.63 1.97
N ALA A 45 3.98 6.69 3.13
CA ALA A 45 4.53 5.51 3.78
C ALA A 45 3.53 4.95 4.77
N PHE A 46 3.35 3.64 4.73
CA PHE A 46 2.49 2.92 5.66
C PHE A 46 3.24 1.70 6.14
N HIS A 47 2.92 1.24 7.35
CA HIS A 47 3.40 -0.05 7.78
C HIS A 47 2.64 -1.13 7.02
N ARG A 48 3.33 -2.20 6.66
CA ARG A 48 2.70 -3.22 5.83
C ARG A 48 1.47 -3.83 6.50
N ASP A 49 1.43 -3.83 7.83
CA ASP A 49 0.29 -4.38 8.54
C ASP A 49 -0.96 -3.52 8.40
N ASP A 50 -0.79 -2.29 7.95
CA ASP A 50 -1.92 -1.39 7.74
C ASP A 50 -2.47 -1.48 6.34
N LEU A 51 -1.96 -2.39 5.54
CA LEU A 51 -2.34 -2.53 4.14
C LEU A 51 -2.87 -3.92 3.88
N ARG A 52 -3.81 -4.00 2.96
CA ARG A 52 -4.34 -5.28 2.52
C ARG A 52 -4.21 -5.33 1.00
N LYS A 53 -3.63 -6.40 0.50
CA LYS A 53 -3.50 -6.56 -0.93
C LYS A 53 -4.87 -6.78 -1.55
N VAL A 54 -5.16 -6.00 -2.58
CA VAL A 54 -6.40 -6.13 -3.30
C VAL A 54 -6.22 -7.19 -4.38
N ARG A 55 -7.08 -8.16 -4.37
CA ARG A 55 -7.00 -9.22 -5.33
C ARG A 55 -7.56 -8.73 -6.65
N ALA A 56 -6.77 -8.85 -7.68
CA ALA A 56 -7.22 -8.47 -9.01
C ALA A 56 -7.68 -9.71 -9.76
N HIS A 57 -8.52 -9.51 -10.72
CA HIS A 57 -8.86 -10.61 -11.59
C HIS A 57 -9.26 -10.20 -12.97
#